data_2477e6a7f23c5c64dcb0c33a4d37b7a9
#
_entry.id   2477e6a7f23c5c64dcb0c33a4d37b7a9
#
_cell.length_a   1.000
_cell.length_b   1.000
_cell.length_c   1.000
_cell.angle_alpha   90.00
_cell.angle_beta   90.00
_cell.angle_gamma   90.00
#
_symmetry.space_group_name_H-M   'P 1'
#
loop_
_entity.id
_entity.type
_entity.pdbx_description
1 polymer ?
#
loop_
_entity_poly.entity_id
_entity_poly.type
_entity_poly.pdbx_seq_one_letter_code
_entity_poly.pdbx_strand_id
1 'polypeptide(L)'
;MSTDDTARPAFLLVHGAWHGSWCWEPLTSVLHADGWETRTVDLPSAGRKAGVQDDARVVLEELARIDGPVVVVAHSYGGVPVTQAVAEASSVAHIVYLAAYQLELGESVLGRHGAPVPPDPDGFRPVPDQPVPLFYADAPEADAEAAAARLVPQSTRSFTDTVTAAGWHTVPSTYIVCEQDRALSPRFQEDIATRAGAVHRLADSHSPFLSMPGRFAALLTKIVQESAR
;
A
#
# COMPACT_ATOMS: atom_id res chain seq x y z
N MET A 1 -32.22 -24.32 0.12
CA MET A 1 -32.04 -22.86 0.28
C MET A 1 -30.69 -22.71 0.98
N SER A 2 -29.63 -22.62 0.21
CA SER A 2 -28.28 -22.28 0.72
C SER A 2 -27.96 -20.91 0.10
N THR A 3 -28.23 -19.86 0.82
CA THR A 3 -27.63 -18.57 0.55
C THR A 3 -26.20 -18.69 1.08
N ASP A 4 -25.27 -18.85 0.19
CA ASP A 4 -23.84 -18.64 0.47
C ASP A 4 -23.70 -17.14 0.77
N ASP A 5 -23.98 -16.77 2.02
CA ASP A 5 -23.86 -15.41 2.53
C ASP A 5 -22.38 -15.19 2.91
N THR A 6 -21.50 -15.29 1.90
CA THR A 6 -20.13 -14.83 2.06
C THR A 6 -20.19 -13.31 2.20
N ALA A 7 -20.01 -12.83 3.44
CA ALA A 7 -20.03 -11.41 3.75
C ALA A 7 -19.06 -10.68 2.78
N ARG A 8 -19.53 -9.58 2.20
CA ARG A 8 -18.73 -8.73 1.30
C ARG A 8 -17.48 -8.28 2.08
N PRO A 9 -16.26 -8.45 1.55
CA PRO A 9 -15.06 -8.06 2.29
C PRO A 9 -14.98 -6.54 2.48
N ALA A 10 -14.41 -6.12 3.60
CA ALA A 10 -14.01 -4.74 3.81
C ALA A 10 -12.64 -4.47 3.16
N PHE A 11 -12.38 -3.22 2.78
CA PHE A 11 -11.05 -2.79 2.36
C PHE A 11 -10.27 -2.19 3.54
N LEU A 12 -9.04 -2.65 3.77
CA LEU A 12 -8.05 -1.97 4.59
C LEU A 12 -7.02 -1.30 3.67
N LEU A 13 -6.91 0.03 3.75
CA LEU A 13 -6.04 0.85 2.89
C LEU A 13 -4.81 1.31 3.67
N VAL A 14 -3.62 0.90 3.21
CA VAL A 14 -2.33 1.16 3.87
C VAL A 14 -1.47 2.03 2.98
N HIS A 15 -1.16 3.24 3.46
CA HIS A 15 -0.45 4.27 2.71
C HIS A 15 1.06 4.02 2.54
N GLY A 16 1.68 4.72 1.60
CA GLY A 16 3.12 4.71 1.34
C GLY A 16 3.93 5.59 2.29
N ALA A 17 5.26 5.62 2.08
CA ALA A 17 6.16 6.48 2.84
C ALA A 17 5.80 7.96 2.67
N TRP A 18 6.09 8.78 3.69
CA TRP A 18 5.81 10.22 3.81
C TRP A 18 4.33 10.60 3.86
N HIS A 19 3.42 9.67 3.59
CA HIS A 19 1.97 9.89 3.55
C HIS A 19 1.31 9.63 4.91
N GLY A 20 -0.02 9.73 4.93
CA GLY A 20 -0.92 9.33 6.01
C GLY A 20 -2.22 8.81 5.42
N SER A 21 -3.12 8.35 6.27
CA SER A 21 -4.46 7.84 5.92
C SER A 21 -5.28 8.79 5.04
N TRP A 22 -5.03 10.08 5.18
CA TRP A 22 -5.66 11.15 4.42
C TRP A 22 -5.55 11.00 2.89
N CYS A 23 -4.50 10.35 2.40
CA CYS A 23 -4.29 10.21 0.95
C CYS A 23 -5.40 9.37 0.28
N TRP A 24 -6.12 8.58 1.06
CA TRP A 24 -7.19 7.73 0.61
C TRP A 24 -8.56 8.41 0.52
N GLU A 25 -8.70 9.67 1.02
CA GLU A 25 -10.00 10.38 1.08
C GLU A 25 -10.78 10.38 -0.25
N PRO A 26 -10.16 10.64 -1.43
CA PRO A 26 -10.87 10.60 -2.71
C PRO A 26 -11.37 9.19 -3.07
N LEU A 27 -10.55 8.16 -2.83
CA LEU A 27 -10.90 6.78 -3.11
C LEU A 27 -11.98 6.27 -2.16
N THR A 28 -11.86 6.52 -0.85
CA THR A 28 -12.84 6.07 0.14
C THR A 28 -14.22 6.66 -0.12
N SER A 29 -14.29 7.91 -0.58
CA SER A 29 -15.55 8.56 -0.97
C SER A 29 -16.27 7.79 -2.10
N VAL A 30 -15.53 7.33 -3.10
CA VAL A 30 -16.09 6.53 -4.21
C VAL A 30 -16.50 5.14 -3.72
N LEU A 31 -15.62 4.45 -2.97
CA LEU A 31 -15.90 3.12 -2.45
C LEU A 31 -17.13 3.11 -1.54
N HIS A 32 -17.29 4.12 -0.66
CA HIS A 32 -18.47 4.26 0.19
C HIS A 32 -19.75 4.49 -0.62
N ALA A 33 -19.69 5.30 -1.68
CA ALA A 33 -20.84 5.52 -2.59
C ALA A 33 -21.27 4.21 -3.26
N ASP A 34 -20.32 3.29 -3.52
CA ASP A 34 -20.56 1.96 -4.08
C ASP A 34 -20.91 0.90 -2.99
N GLY A 35 -21.08 1.34 -1.74
CA GLY A 35 -21.48 0.50 -0.59
C GLY A 35 -20.37 -0.40 -0.05
N TRP A 36 -19.09 -0.08 -0.26
CA TRP A 36 -17.97 -0.78 0.35
C TRP A 36 -17.67 -0.22 1.75
N GLU A 37 -17.36 -1.11 2.69
CA GLU A 37 -16.72 -0.72 3.94
C GLU A 37 -15.22 -0.52 3.69
N THR A 38 -14.67 0.59 4.24
CA THR A 38 -13.24 0.88 4.16
C THR A 38 -12.69 1.27 5.51
N ARG A 39 -11.46 0.85 5.79
CA ARG A 39 -10.66 1.27 6.94
C ARG A 39 -9.31 1.77 6.43
N THR A 40 -8.70 2.65 7.18
CA THR A 40 -7.38 3.21 6.89
C THR A 40 -6.53 3.19 8.15
N VAL A 41 -5.22 3.18 8.00
CA VAL A 41 -4.26 3.28 9.11
C VAL A 41 -3.28 4.42 8.88
N ASP A 42 -2.78 5.00 9.97
CA ASP A 42 -1.61 5.87 9.95
C ASP A 42 -0.40 5.09 10.46
N LEU A 43 0.59 4.89 9.58
CA LEU A 43 1.81 4.18 9.91
C LEU A 43 2.70 5.05 10.80
N PRO A 44 3.14 4.57 11.98
CA PRO A 44 3.97 5.33 12.91
C PRO A 44 5.28 5.85 12.30
N SER A 45 5.85 5.14 11.33
CA SER A 45 7.11 5.56 10.69
C SER A 45 6.98 6.84 9.85
N ALA A 46 5.77 7.26 9.49
CA ALA A 46 5.50 8.58 8.93
C ALA A 46 5.44 9.62 10.08
N GLY A 47 6.46 10.44 10.21
CA GLY A 47 6.59 11.50 11.20
C GLY A 47 7.10 11.09 12.58
N ARG A 48 7.30 9.80 12.86
CA ARG A 48 7.85 9.31 14.15
C ARG A 48 8.98 8.30 13.92
N LYS A 49 9.86 8.15 14.89
CA LYS A 49 10.92 7.13 14.88
C LYS A 49 10.32 5.75 15.14
N ALA A 50 10.01 5.05 14.08
CA ALA A 50 9.43 3.71 14.09
C ALA A 50 9.98 2.90 12.93
N GLY A 51 9.92 1.58 13.02
CA GLY A 51 10.39 0.65 11.98
C GLY A 51 9.26 -0.19 11.41
N VAL A 52 9.64 -1.16 10.56
CA VAL A 52 8.70 -2.06 9.90
C VAL A 52 7.80 -2.81 10.87
N GLN A 53 8.34 -3.24 12.02
CA GLN A 53 7.58 -4.01 13.03
C GLN A 53 6.53 -3.15 13.75
N ASP A 54 6.84 -1.85 13.97
CA ASP A 54 5.91 -0.91 14.57
C ASP A 54 4.73 -0.64 13.63
N ASP A 55 5.02 -0.45 12.34
CA ASP A 55 4.02 -0.25 11.30
C ASP A 55 3.16 -1.51 11.10
N ALA A 56 3.80 -2.69 11.05
CA ALA A 56 3.08 -3.96 10.90
C ALA A 56 2.12 -4.23 12.06
N ARG A 57 2.51 -3.87 13.29
CA ARG A 57 1.64 -4.00 14.46
C ARG A 57 0.36 -3.16 14.33
N VAL A 58 0.45 -1.91 13.85
CA VAL A 58 -0.73 -1.06 13.64
C VAL A 58 -1.64 -1.65 12.56
N VAL A 59 -1.08 -2.21 11.48
CA VAL A 59 -1.86 -2.92 10.46
C VAL A 59 -2.57 -4.13 11.07
N LEU A 60 -1.87 -4.94 11.87
CA LEU A 60 -2.43 -6.13 12.51
C LEU A 60 -3.53 -5.77 13.52
N GLU A 61 -3.32 -4.71 14.31
CA GLU A 61 -4.32 -4.21 15.26
C GLU A 61 -5.59 -3.73 14.56
N GLU A 62 -5.49 -3.08 13.40
CA GLU A 62 -6.67 -2.66 12.65
C GLU A 62 -7.37 -3.85 11.98
N LEU A 63 -6.64 -4.81 11.43
CA LEU A 63 -7.21 -6.06 10.92
C LEU A 63 -8.03 -6.79 11.98
N ALA A 64 -7.58 -6.80 13.23
CA ALA A 64 -8.28 -7.43 14.35
C ALA A 64 -9.60 -6.71 14.75
N ARG A 65 -9.83 -5.48 14.28
CA ARG A 65 -11.05 -4.69 14.54
C ARG A 65 -12.10 -4.81 13.45
N ILE A 66 -11.76 -5.48 12.35
CA ILE A 66 -12.67 -5.64 11.20
C ILE A 66 -13.31 -7.02 11.29
N ASP A 67 -14.63 -7.05 11.33
CA ASP A 67 -15.39 -8.30 11.30
C ASP A 67 -15.48 -8.84 9.87
N GLY A 68 -15.21 -10.12 9.68
CA GLY A 68 -15.31 -10.80 8.40
C GLY A 68 -14.05 -10.72 7.53
N PRO A 69 -14.16 -11.05 6.23
CA PRO A 69 -13.01 -11.08 5.30
C PRO A 69 -12.55 -9.67 4.94
N VAL A 70 -11.22 -9.52 4.79
CA VAL A 70 -10.58 -8.23 4.46
C VAL A 70 -9.77 -8.36 3.18
N VAL A 71 -9.89 -7.37 2.31
CA VAL A 71 -8.95 -7.12 1.19
C VAL A 71 -8.03 -5.97 1.59
N VAL A 72 -6.74 -6.24 1.73
CA VAL A 72 -5.75 -5.22 2.09
C VAL A 72 -5.19 -4.59 0.82
N VAL A 73 -5.30 -3.27 0.70
CA VAL A 73 -4.67 -2.50 -0.39
C VAL A 73 -3.45 -1.80 0.16
N ALA A 74 -2.28 -2.20 -0.29
CA ALA A 74 -0.99 -1.70 0.18
C ALA A 74 -0.34 -0.85 -0.92
N HIS A 75 -0.08 0.42 -0.64
CA HIS A 75 0.55 1.34 -1.58
C HIS A 75 2.03 1.54 -1.26
N SER A 76 2.90 1.42 -2.27
CA SER A 76 4.32 1.81 -2.18
C SER A 76 5.02 1.13 -0.98
N TYR A 77 5.62 1.91 -0.06
CA TYR A 77 6.20 1.41 1.19
C TYR A 77 5.19 0.61 2.03
N GLY A 78 3.91 0.96 2.00
CA GLY A 78 2.86 0.24 2.74
C GLY A 78 2.81 -1.27 2.48
N GLY A 79 3.35 -1.70 1.34
CA GLY A 79 3.54 -3.12 1.04
C GLY A 79 4.45 -3.85 2.02
N VAL A 80 5.43 -3.16 2.62
CA VAL A 80 6.40 -3.74 3.56
C VAL A 80 5.71 -4.18 4.87
N PRO A 81 5.06 -3.26 5.62
CA PRO A 81 4.37 -3.65 6.85
C PRO A 81 3.17 -4.58 6.59
N VAL A 82 2.49 -4.47 5.44
CA VAL A 82 1.42 -5.41 5.07
C VAL A 82 1.99 -6.81 4.86
N THR A 83 3.07 -6.96 4.10
CA THR A 83 3.78 -8.25 3.91
C THR A 83 4.11 -8.91 5.26
N GLN A 84 4.56 -8.12 6.24
CA GLN A 84 4.89 -8.58 7.58
C GLN A 84 3.62 -8.97 8.38
N ALA A 85 2.62 -8.10 8.41
CA ALA A 85 1.43 -8.25 9.27
C ALA A 85 0.52 -9.40 8.85
N VAL A 86 0.30 -9.58 7.54
CA VAL A 86 -0.65 -10.58 7.05
C VAL A 86 -0.21 -12.02 7.30
N ALA A 87 1.04 -12.26 7.65
CA ALA A 87 1.52 -13.58 8.07
C ALA A 87 0.85 -14.06 9.37
N GLU A 88 0.35 -13.14 10.20
CA GLU A 88 -0.30 -13.41 11.49
C GLU A 88 -1.82 -13.16 11.45
N ALA A 89 -2.37 -12.72 10.31
CA ALA A 89 -3.78 -12.34 10.17
C ALA A 89 -4.59 -13.37 9.39
N SER A 90 -5.52 -14.03 10.04
CA SER A 90 -6.41 -15.02 9.40
C SER A 90 -7.60 -14.43 8.64
N SER A 91 -7.93 -13.14 8.87
CA SER A 91 -9.07 -12.45 8.24
C SER A 91 -8.77 -11.94 6.82
N VAL A 92 -7.49 -11.93 6.39
CA VAL A 92 -7.10 -11.39 5.09
C VAL A 92 -7.39 -12.39 3.99
N ALA A 93 -8.38 -12.08 3.16
CA ALA A 93 -8.78 -12.90 2.02
C ALA A 93 -7.92 -12.63 0.77
N HIS A 94 -7.41 -11.40 0.61
CA HIS A 94 -6.61 -11.01 -0.55
C HIS A 94 -5.75 -9.78 -0.25
N ILE A 95 -4.58 -9.70 -0.91
CA ILE A 95 -3.70 -8.52 -0.85
C ILE A 95 -3.62 -7.89 -2.24
N VAL A 96 -3.80 -6.57 -2.31
CA VAL A 96 -3.55 -5.77 -3.52
C VAL A 96 -2.33 -4.89 -3.29
N TYR A 97 -1.23 -5.18 -3.99
CA TYR A 97 -0.02 -4.37 -4.00
C TYR A 97 -0.12 -3.33 -5.12
N LEU A 98 -0.30 -2.06 -4.76
CA LEU A 98 -0.36 -0.93 -5.70
C LEU A 98 0.99 -0.24 -5.77
N ALA A 99 1.72 -0.39 -6.87
CA ALA A 99 3.07 0.20 -7.04
C ALA A 99 3.92 0.02 -5.78
N ALA A 100 3.92 -1.20 -5.19
CA ALA A 100 4.33 -1.43 -3.81
C ALA A 100 5.48 -2.43 -3.67
N TYR A 101 6.11 -2.42 -2.51
CA TYR A 101 7.13 -3.39 -2.13
C TYR A 101 6.49 -4.68 -1.60
N GLN A 102 6.51 -5.72 -2.40
CA GLN A 102 6.18 -7.10 -2.00
C GLN A 102 7.49 -7.82 -1.66
N LEU A 103 7.98 -7.61 -0.44
CA LEU A 103 9.30 -8.09 -0.03
C LEU A 103 9.32 -9.56 0.35
N GLU A 104 10.47 -10.20 0.15
CA GLU A 104 10.79 -11.55 0.61
C GLU A 104 11.41 -11.50 2.02
N LEU A 105 11.36 -12.64 2.72
CA LEU A 105 11.98 -12.80 4.04
C LEU A 105 13.44 -12.31 4.03
N GLY A 106 13.79 -11.44 4.96
CA GLY A 106 15.12 -10.86 5.08
C GLY A 106 15.41 -9.69 4.14
N GLU A 107 14.52 -9.36 3.21
CA GLU A 107 14.65 -8.17 2.36
C GLU A 107 14.25 -6.90 3.12
N SER A 108 14.87 -5.78 2.74
CA SER A 108 14.49 -4.40 3.14
C SER A 108 14.34 -3.53 1.89
N VAL A 109 13.69 -2.38 2.03
CA VAL A 109 13.53 -1.43 0.92
C VAL A 109 14.90 -1.04 0.34
N LEU A 110 15.84 -0.59 1.19
CA LEU A 110 17.18 -0.20 0.72
C LEU A 110 17.97 -1.38 0.15
N GLY A 111 17.86 -2.57 0.77
CA GLY A 111 18.50 -3.79 0.28
C GLY A 111 18.07 -4.15 -1.13
N ARG A 112 16.76 -4.02 -1.45
CA ARG A 112 16.24 -4.27 -2.81
C ARG A 112 16.79 -3.33 -3.87
N HIS A 113 17.20 -2.13 -3.48
CA HIS A 113 17.86 -1.16 -4.38
C HIS A 113 19.39 -1.25 -4.35
N GLY A 114 19.98 -2.17 -3.57
CA GLY A 114 21.43 -2.25 -3.38
C GLY A 114 22.01 -0.99 -2.74
N ALA A 115 21.19 -0.21 -2.04
CA ALA A 115 21.60 1.04 -1.44
C ALA A 115 22.29 0.80 -0.09
N PRO A 116 23.34 1.57 0.24
CA PRO A 116 24.02 1.43 1.53
C PRO A 116 23.12 1.87 2.70
N VAL A 117 23.39 1.34 3.87
CA VAL A 117 22.75 1.80 5.11
C VAL A 117 23.15 3.26 5.35
N PRO A 118 22.18 4.16 5.61
CA PRO A 118 22.46 5.57 5.87
C PRO A 118 23.33 5.76 7.13
N PRO A 119 24.08 6.88 7.21
CA PRO A 119 24.90 7.19 8.40
C PRO A 119 24.09 7.36 9.69
N ASP A 120 22.82 7.80 9.57
CA ASP A 120 21.86 7.90 10.67
C ASP A 120 20.67 6.95 10.43
N PRO A 121 20.79 5.68 10.84
CA PRO A 121 19.75 4.69 10.66
C PRO A 121 18.51 4.97 11.53
N ASP A 122 18.65 5.69 12.63
CA ASP A 122 17.57 6.07 13.54
C ASP A 122 17.02 7.49 13.28
N GLY A 123 17.45 8.12 12.20
CA GLY A 123 17.02 9.44 11.78
C GLY A 123 15.76 9.44 10.91
N PHE A 124 15.64 10.51 10.15
CA PHE A 124 14.55 10.69 9.19
C PHE A 124 15.06 10.93 7.78
N ARG A 125 14.33 10.41 6.83
CA ARG A 125 14.43 10.77 5.42
C ARG A 125 13.48 11.96 5.18
N PRO A 126 13.97 13.10 4.69
CA PRO A 126 13.12 14.23 4.39
C PRO A 126 12.11 13.89 3.30
N VAL A 127 11.05 14.68 3.22
CA VAL A 127 10.16 14.68 2.05
C VAL A 127 11.01 15.00 0.81
N PRO A 128 10.85 14.29 -0.32
CA PRO A 128 11.56 14.60 -1.56
C PRO A 128 11.35 16.06 -2.00
N ASP A 129 12.38 16.69 -2.56
CA ASP A 129 12.34 18.11 -2.95
C ASP A 129 11.25 18.44 -4.00
N GLN A 130 10.89 17.46 -4.83
CA GLN A 130 9.87 17.60 -5.87
C GLN A 130 8.78 16.54 -5.73
N PRO A 131 7.94 16.62 -4.68
CA PRO A 131 6.96 15.57 -4.41
C PRO A 131 5.84 15.50 -5.45
N VAL A 132 5.40 16.63 -6.02
CA VAL A 132 4.32 16.67 -7.03
C VAL A 132 4.68 15.86 -8.27
N PRO A 133 5.77 16.15 -9.01
CA PRO A 133 6.12 15.34 -10.20
C PRO A 133 6.52 13.92 -9.85
N LEU A 134 6.91 13.64 -8.60
CA LEU A 134 7.31 12.29 -8.17
C LEU A 134 6.10 11.41 -7.85
N PHE A 135 5.15 11.91 -7.07
CA PHE A 135 4.05 11.11 -6.54
C PHE A 135 2.70 11.38 -7.22
N TYR A 136 2.48 12.56 -7.80
CA TYR A 136 1.17 13.07 -8.20
C TYR A 136 1.13 13.64 -9.62
N ALA A 137 2.02 13.16 -10.52
CA ALA A 137 2.21 13.75 -11.85
C ALA A 137 0.93 13.83 -12.71
N ASP A 138 -0.03 12.94 -12.51
CA ASP A 138 -1.29 12.86 -13.27
C ASP A 138 -2.51 13.37 -12.49
N ALA A 139 -2.31 13.82 -11.24
CA ALA A 139 -3.39 14.40 -10.45
C ALA A 139 -3.66 15.87 -10.86
N PRO A 140 -4.88 16.39 -10.65
CA PRO A 140 -5.15 17.81 -10.80
C PRO A 140 -4.17 18.63 -9.95
N GLU A 141 -3.65 19.74 -10.49
CA GLU A 141 -2.57 20.53 -9.86
C GLU A 141 -2.91 20.95 -8.43
N ALA A 142 -4.11 21.45 -8.19
CA ALA A 142 -4.54 21.89 -6.85
C ALA A 142 -4.59 20.71 -5.84
N ASP A 143 -5.02 19.53 -6.27
CA ASP A 143 -5.08 18.33 -5.43
C ASP A 143 -3.66 17.80 -5.15
N ALA A 144 -2.78 17.84 -6.16
CA ALA A 144 -1.38 17.44 -6.04
C ALA A 144 -0.61 18.34 -5.07
N GLU A 145 -0.79 19.67 -5.14
CA GLU A 145 -0.19 20.63 -4.23
C GLU A 145 -0.72 20.48 -2.80
N ALA A 146 -2.04 20.31 -2.65
CA ALA A 146 -2.66 20.08 -1.34
C ALA A 146 -2.15 18.79 -0.70
N ALA A 147 -2.00 17.71 -1.47
CA ALA A 147 -1.44 16.45 -1.01
C ALA A 147 0.05 16.59 -0.62
N ALA A 148 0.85 17.25 -1.46
CA ALA A 148 2.27 17.47 -1.19
C ALA A 148 2.51 18.26 0.10
N ALA A 149 1.66 19.24 0.42
CA ALA A 149 1.73 20.03 1.64
C ALA A 149 1.46 19.22 2.94
N ARG A 150 0.86 18.03 2.82
CA ARG A 150 0.55 17.13 3.97
C ARG A 150 1.63 16.09 4.23
N LEU A 151 2.64 15.97 3.36
CA LEU A 151 3.70 14.99 3.51
C LEU A 151 4.56 15.29 4.75
N VAL A 152 5.00 14.24 5.42
CA VAL A 152 5.83 14.32 6.63
C VAL A 152 7.13 13.53 6.46
N PRO A 153 8.22 13.85 7.20
CA PRO A 153 9.45 13.05 7.15
C PRO A 153 9.20 11.59 7.51
N GLN A 154 9.91 10.69 6.84
CA GLN A 154 9.79 9.25 7.02
C GLN A 154 10.95 8.71 7.85
N SER A 155 10.68 7.86 8.84
CA SER A 155 11.72 7.18 9.61
C SER A 155 12.67 6.38 8.73
N THR A 156 13.98 6.53 8.93
CA THR A 156 14.99 5.77 8.18
C THR A 156 14.85 4.27 8.41
N ARG A 157 14.47 3.85 9.64
CA ARG A 157 14.26 2.45 9.99
C ARG A 157 13.23 1.75 9.11
N SER A 158 12.20 2.44 8.66
CA SER A 158 11.20 1.86 7.74
C SER A 158 11.78 1.40 6.39
N PHE A 159 12.93 1.94 5.99
CA PHE A 159 13.64 1.55 4.77
C PHE A 159 14.77 0.55 5.01
N THR A 160 15.32 0.49 6.24
CA THR A 160 16.47 -0.35 6.58
C THR A 160 16.10 -1.65 7.27
N ASP A 161 15.00 -1.66 8.07
CA ASP A 161 14.53 -2.85 8.74
C ASP A 161 14.13 -3.92 7.70
N THR A 162 14.46 -5.16 7.97
CA THR A 162 14.09 -6.29 7.12
C THR A 162 12.76 -6.89 7.56
N VAL A 163 12.01 -7.45 6.60
CA VAL A 163 10.83 -8.25 6.93
C VAL A 163 11.25 -9.60 7.52
N THR A 164 10.56 -10.03 8.56
CA THR A 164 10.81 -11.29 9.28
C THR A 164 9.74 -12.35 8.97
N ALA A 165 8.71 -11.96 8.21
CA ALA A 165 7.68 -12.85 7.68
C ALA A 165 7.20 -12.32 6.33
N ALA A 166 6.81 -13.22 5.42
CA ALA A 166 6.34 -12.89 4.07
C ALA A 166 4.96 -13.53 3.86
N GLY A 167 3.91 -12.89 4.38
CA GLY A 167 2.55 -13.43 4.42
C GLY A 167 1.89 -13.65 3.05
N TRP A 168 2.40 -13.00 1.99
CA TRP A 168 1.95 -13.21 0.62
C TRP A 168 2.24 -14.63 0.07
N HIS A 169 3.08 -15.43 0.74
CA HIS A 169 3.23 -16.85 0.42
C HIS A 169 1.99 -17.68 0.75
N THR A 170 1.16 -17.21 1.67
CA THR A 170 -0.04 -17.95 2.13
C THR A 170 -1.34 -17.23 1.79
N VAL A 171 -1.28 -15.91 1.57
CA VAL A 171 -2.44 -15.09 1.20
C VAL A 171 -2.38 -14.76 -0.29
N PRO A 172 -3.43 -15.05 -1.08
CA PRO A 172 -3.48 -14.68 -2.49
C PRO A 172 -3.25 -13.19 -2.70
N SER A 173 -2.54 -12.83 -3.77
CA SER A 173 -2.23 -11.42 -4.03
C SER A 173 -2.35 -11.05 -5.51
N THR A 174 -2.67 -9.79 -5.73
CA THR A 174 -2.65 -9.11 -7.03
C THR A 174 -1.71 -7.92 -6.97
N TYR A 175 -0.90 -7.74 -7.99
CA TYR A 175 -0.06 -6.56 -8.15
C TYR A 175 -0.65 -5.61 -9.19
N ILE A 176 -0.67 -4.32 -8.89
CA ILE A 176 -1.08 -3.26 -9.83
C ILE A 176 0.16 -2.42 -10.14
N VAL A 177 0.62 -2.52 -11.38
CA VAL A 177 1.75 -1.74 -11.91
C VAL A 177 1.23 -0.39 -12.38
N CYS A 178 1.85 0.70 -11.93
CA CYS A 178 1.65 2.04 -12.44
C CYS A 178 2.69 2.32 -13.54
N GLU A 179 2.23 2.37 -14.80
CA GLU A 179 3.13 2.40 -15.97
C GLU A 179 3.88 3.73 -16.18
N GLN A 180 3.44 4.80 -15.51
CA GLN A 180 4.03 6.15 -15.61
C GLN A 180 4.65 6.60 -14.28
N ASP A 181 4.85 5.66 -13.36
CA ASP A 181 5.40 5.91 -12.02
C ASP A 181 6.84 6.42 -12.08
N ARG A 182 7.09 7.54 -11.38
CA ARG A 182 8.40 8.17 -11.25
C ARG A 182 9.04 7.95 -9.88
N ALA A 183 8.28 7.48 -8.90
CA ALA A 183 8.77 7.18 -7.56
C ALA A 183 9.32 5.76 -7.46
N LEU A 184 8.57 4.78 -8.00
CA LEU A 184 8.99 3.39 -8.09
C LEU A 184 8.92 2.96 -9.55
N SER A 185 10.07 2.85 -10.21
CA SER A 185 10.10 2.65 -11.66
C SER A 185 9.24 1.47 -12.11
N PRO A 186 8.52 1.56 -13.23
CA PRO A 186 7.69 0.47 -13.75
C PRO A 186 8.47 -0.83 -13.93
N ARG A 187 9.75 -0.74 -14.35
CA ARG A 187 10.63 -1.90 -14.47
C ARG A 187 10.83 -2.63 -13.13
N PHE A 188 11.00 -1.87 -12.05
CA PHE A 188 11.14 -2.45 -10.70
C PHE A 188 9.82 -3.08 -10.24
N GLN A 189 8.69 -2.42 -10.53
CA GLN A 189 7.37 -2.94 -10.24
C GLN A 189 7.09 -4.26 -10.97
N GLU A 190 7.45 -4.36 -12.27
CA GLU A 190 7.30 -5.60 -13.06
C GLU A 190 8.16 -6.74 -12.49
N ASP A 191 9.37 -6.46 -12.00
CA ASP A 191 10.21 -7.48 -11.35
C ASP A 191 9.54 -8.01 -10.07
N ILE A 192 9.06 -7.13 -9.20
CA ILE A 192 8.36 -7.51 -7.96
C ILE A 192 7.02 -8.19 -8.27
N ALA A 193 6.28 -7.73 -9.27
CA ALA A 193 4.97 -8.26 -9.63
C ALA A 193 5.00 -9.76 -10.01
N THR A 194 6.16 -10.29 -10.36
CA THR A 194 6.34 -11.74 -10.59
C THR A 194 6.03 -12.59 -9.36
N ARG A 195 6.00 -12.00 -8.17
CA ARG A 195 5.68 -12.64 -6.89
C ARG A 195 4.18 -12.77 -6.65
N ALA A 196 3.35 -11.99 -7.35
CA ALA A 196 1.90 -11.99 -7.18
C ALA A 196 1.21 -13.04 -8.06
N GLY A 197 0.03 -13.51 -7.62
CA GLY A 197 -0.78 -14.46 -8.37
C GLY A 197 -1.44 -13.87 -9.62
N ALA A 198 -1.68 -12.55 -9.63
CA ALA A 198 -2.24 -11.81 -10.77
C ALA A 198 -1.61 -10.43 -10.88
N VAL A 199 -1.60 -9.86 -12.10
CA VAL A 199 -1.02 -8.56 -12.38
C VAL A 199 -1.96 -7.74 -13.24
N HIS A 200 -2.27 -6.50 -12.78
CA HIS A 200 -2.95 -5.48 -13.57
C HIS A 200 -2.01 -4.30 -13.84
N ARG A 201 -2.34 -3.49 -14.84
CA ARG A 201 -1.58 -2.30 -15.20
C ARG A 201 -2.49 -1.10 -15.31
N LEU A 202 -2.02 0.03 -14.79
CA LEU A 202 -2.67 1.33 -14.91
C LEU A 202 -1.73 2.29 -15.64
N ALA A 203 -2.22 2.92 -16.69
CA ALA A 203 -1.54 4.01 -17.37
C ALA A 203 -1.67 5.29 -16.53
N ASP A 204 -0.97 5.32 -15.39
CA ASP A 204 -1.00 6.40 -14.40
C ASP A 204 0.33 6.49 -13.65
N SER A 205 0.52 7.61 -12.94
CA SER A 205 1.65 7.85 -12.05
C SER A 205 1.52 7.07 -10.72
N HIS A 206 2.27 7.47 -9.70
CA HIS A 206 2.38 6.73 -8.44
C HIS A 206 1.08 6.64 -7.61
N SER A 207 0.13 7.57 -7.79
CA SER A 207 -1.01 7.76 -6.88
C SER A 207 -2.38 7.74 -7.57
N PRO A 208 -2.80 6.60 -8.18
CA PRO A 208 -4.09 6.51 -8.90
C PRO A 208 -5.32 6.69 -7.99
N PHE A 209 -5.17 6.57 -6.68
CA PHE A 209 -6.22 6.88 -5.70
C PHE A 209 -6.53 8.38 -5.62
N LEU A 210 -5.63 9.24 -6.11
CA LEU A 210 -5.81 10.70 -6.20
C LEU A 210 -6.15 11.14 -7.62
N SER A 211 -5.43 10.65 -8.63
CA SER A 211 -5.59 11.06 -10.05
C SER A 211 -6.84 10.48 -10.71
N MET A 212 -7.18 9.23 -10.40
CA MET A 212 -8.31 8.52 -11.02
C MET A 212 -9.11 7.65 -10.04
N PRO A 213 -9.61 8.17 -8.90
CA PRO A 213 -10.20 7.39 -7.82
C PRO A 213 -11.36 6.49 -8.29
N GLY A 214 -12.20 6.95 -9.21
CA GLY A 214 -13.31 6.16 -9.75
C GLY A 214 -12.86 4.95 -10.58
N ARG A 215 -11.85 5.12 -11.44
CA ARG A 215 -11.29 3.98 -12.21
C ARG A 215 -10.55 3.00 -11.30
N PHE A 216 -9.86 3.51 -10.31
CA PHE A 216 -9.15 2.67 -9.36
C PHE A 216 -10.13 1.88 -8.46
N ALA A 217 -11.21 2.50 -7.97
CA ALA A 217 -12.27 1.81 -7.23
C ALA A 217 -12.92 0.69 -8.06
N ALA A 218 -13.21 0.96 -9.34
CA ALA A 218 -13.76 -0.06 -10.25
C ALA A 218 -12.79 -1.24 -10.45
N LEU A 219 -11.46 -0.98 -10.54
CA LEU A 219 -10.45 -2.03 -10.63
C LEU A 219 -10.40 -2.86 -9.34
N LEU A 220 -10.42 -2.23 -8.17
CA LEU A 220 -10.46 -2.94 -6.88
C LEU A 220 -11.69 -3.84 -6.77
N THR A 221 -12.85 -3.33 -7.15
CA THR A 221 -14.10 -4.11 -7.19
C THR A 221 -13.98 -5.33 -8.10
N LYS A 222 -13.39 -5.16 -9.28
CA LYS A 222 -13.12 -6.27 -10.22
C LYS A 222 -12.20 -7.32 -9.62
N ILE A 223 -11.10 -6.90 -8.98
CA ILE A 223 -10.14 -7.82 -8.33
C ILE A 223 -10.84 -8.65 -7.24
N VAL A 224 -11.68 -8.03 -6.41
CA VAL A 224 -12.46 -8.77 -5.40
C VAL A 224 -13.37 -9.82 -6.03
N GLN A 225 -14.04 -9.48 -7.15
CA GLN A 225 -14.91 -10.44 -7.86
C GLN A 225 -14.14 -11.59 -8.51
N GLU A 226 -12.91 -11.34 -8.96
CA GLU A 226 -12.02 -12.35 -9.55
C GLU A 226 -11.42 -13.27 -8.48
N SER A 227 -11.08 -12.74 -7.31
CA SER A 227 -10.50 -13.51 -6.19
C SER A 227 -11.52 -14.39 -5.45
N ALA A 228 -12.82 -14.13 -5.61
CA ALA A 228 -13.90 -14.92 -5.01
C ALA A 228 -14.30 -16.16 -5.84
N ARG A 229 -13.68 -16.39 -7.00
CA ARG A 229 -13.96 -17.52 -7.90
C ARG A 229 -12.98 -18.65 -7.68
#